data_037687acbe6602b43cbf2c01364cbdfd
#
_entry.id   037687acbe6602b43cbf2c01364cbdfd
#
_cell.length_a   1.000
_cell.length_b   1.000
_cell.length_c   1.000
_cell.angle_alpha   90.00
_cell.angle_beta   90.00
_cell.angle_gamma   90.00
#
_symmetry.space_group_name_H-M   'P 1'
#
loop_
_entity.id
_entity.type
_entity.pdbx_description
1 polymer ?
#
loop_
_entity_poly.entity_id
_entity_poly.type
_entity_poly.pdbx_seq_one_letter_code
_entity_poly.pdbx_strand_id
1 'polypeptide(L)'
;PSEVAATLSMAQLMVSSGKSTLPWVPKRVVAVFQPHRYSRTAQFMERFAEALGSADEVLVAPLYSAGESPIEGVSSAALAEKVQQAGHSARALADMDSLMDAVQQCSSAGDLVLVMGAGDVNQLWGRLQTSADQDGLATAA
;
A
#
# COMPACT_ATOMS: atom_id res chain seq x y z
N PRO A 1 -10.98 -6.22 1.49
CA PRO A 1 -9.81 -7.13 1.56
C PRO A 1 -9.64 -7.98 0.31
N SER A 2 -10.72 -8.45 -0.28
CA SER A 2 -10.65 -9.29 -1.49
C SER A 2 -10.02 -8.56 -2.67
N GLU A 3 -10.34 -7.29 -2.85
CA GLU A 3 -9.79 -6.46 -3.92
C GLU A 3 -8.29 -6.22 -3.73
N VAL A 4 -7.88 -5.96 -2.50
CA VAL A 4 -6.46 -5.79 -2.14
C VAL A 4 -5.70 -7.09 -2.43
N ALA A 5 -6.24 -8.22 -2.00
CA ALA A 5 -5.63 -9.53 -2.21
C ALA A 5 -5.50 -9.84 -3.71
N ALA A 6 -6.54 -9.60 -4.49
CA ALA A 6 -6.54 -9.86 -5.93
C ALA A 6 -5.51 -9.00 -6.66
N THR A 7 -5.45 -7.70 -6.33
CA THR A 7 -4.50 -6.77 -6.92
C THR A 7 -3.05 -7.18 -6.63
N LEU A 8 -2.76 -7.51 -5.38
CA LEU A 8 -1.41 -7.91 -4.98
C LEU A 8 -1.02 -9.27 -5.56
N SER A 9 -1.96 -10.21 -5.66
CA SER A 9 -1.71 -11.52 -6.27
C SER A 9 -1.32 -11.37 -7.74
N MET A 10 -2.01 -10.51 -8.48
CA MET A 10 -1.68 -10.23 -9.87
C MET A 10 -0.30 -9.60 -10.00
N ALA A 11 0.03 -8.64 -9.13
CA ALA A 11 1.33 -7.97 -9.14
C ALA A 11 2.45 -8.99 -8.86
N GLN A 12 2.28 -9.84 -7.86
CA GLN A 12 3.28 -10.86 -7.52
C GLN A 12 3.43 -11.91 -8.64
N LEU A 13 2.36 -12.20 -9.35
CA LEU A 13 2.42 -13.10 -10.50
C LEU A 13 3.30 -12.51 -11.61
N MET A 14 3.22 -11.21 -11.86
CA MET A 14 4.10 -10.52 -12.81
C MET A 14 5.57 -10.61 -12.39
N VAL A 15 5.84 -10.44 -11.10
CA VAL A 15 7.21 -10.55 -10.56
C VAL A 15 7.75 -11.97 -10.75
N SER A 16 6.99 -12.97 -10.34
CA SER A 16 7.46 -14.36 -10.32
C SER A 16 7.50 -15.01 -11.70
N SER A 17 6.57 -14.67 -12.58
CA SER A 17 6.51 -15.27 -13.93
C SER A 17 7.43 -14.61 -14.95
N GLY A 18 7.90 -13.40 -14.67
CA GLY A 18 8.66 -12.60 -15.64
C GLY A 18 7.82 -12.07 -16.79
N LYS A 19 6.49 -12.15 -16.69
CA LYS A 19 5.54 -11.65 -17.69
C LYS A 19 4.71 -10.53 -17.11
N SER A 20 4.53 -9.46 -17.87
CA SER A 20 3.85 -8.27 -17.37
C SER A 20 2.97 -7.64 -18.44
N THR A 21 1.83 -7.05 -17.99
CA THR A 21 1.00 -6.21 -18.82
C THR A 21 1.55 -4.78 -18.94
N LEU A 22 2.58 -4.47 -18.14
CA LEU A 22 3.29 -3.19 -18.17
C LEU A 22 4.38 -3.22 -19.24
N PRO A 23 4.91 -2.05 -19.67
CA PRO A 23 6.04 -1.99 -20.61
C PRO A 23 7.35 -2.61 -20.08
N TRP A 24 7.38 -3.01 -18.80
CA TRP A 24 8.52 -3.60 -18.12
C TRP A 24 8.04 -4.63 -17.11
N VAL A 25 8.95 -5.52 -16.68
CA VAL A 25 8.63 -6.54 -15.69
C VAL A 25 9.02 -6.03 -14.30
N PRO A 26 8.07 -5.94 -13.33
CA PRO A 26 8.42 -5.51 -11.99
C PRO A 26 9.30 -6.53 -11.29
N LYS A 27 10.24 -6.04 -10.48
CA LYS A 27 11.12 -6.87 -9.66
C LYS A 27 10.58 -7.05 -8.25
N ARG A 28 9.83 -6.06 -7.77
CA ARG A 28 9.33 -6.02 -6.40
C ARG A 28 8.03 -5.23 -6.35
N VAL A 29 7.18 -5.52 -5.37
CA VAL A 29 5.91 -4.83 -5.16
C VAL A 29 5.95 -4.04 -3.87
N VAL A 30 5.73 -2.74 -3.96
CA VAL A 30 5.54 -1.84 -2.81
C VAL A 30 4.05 -1.50 -2.74
N ALA A 31 3.38 -1.90 -1.68
CA ALA A 31 1.96 -1.61 -1.49
C ALA A 31 1.80 -0.38 -0.60
N VAL A 32 1.05 0.60 -1.07
CA VAL A 32 0.63 1.76 -0.30
C VAL A 32 -0.87 1.62 -0.07
N PHE A 33 -1.28 1.45 1.17
CA PHE A 33 -2.67 1.20 1.52
C PHE A 33 -3.17 2.23 2.53
N GLN A 34 -4.34 2.82 2.25
CA GLN A 34 -5.04 3.69 3.19
C GLN A 34 -6.26 2.98 3.76
N PRO A 35 -6.28 2.70 5.08
CA PRO A 35 -7.49 2.22 5.72
C PRO A 35 -8.60 3.28 5.64
N HIS A 36 -9.81 2.87 5.30
CA HIS A 36 -10.96 3.74 5.14
C HIS A 36 -12.01 3.38 6.17
N ARG A 37 -12.32 4.33 7.06
CA ARG A 37 -13.23 4.19 8.20
C ARG A 37 -12.70 3.27 9.31
N TYR A 38 -12.93 3.66 10.54
CA TYR A 38 -12.55 2.86 11.70
C TYR A 38 -13.33 1.56 11.78
N SER A 39 -14.64 1.60 11.54
CA SER A 39 -15.50 0.42 11.61
C SER A 39 -15.11 -0.66 10.62
N ARG A 40 -14.84 -0.27 9.37
CA ARG A 40 -14.42 -1.21 8.32
C ARG A 40 -13.04 -1.78 8.63
N THR A 41 -12.12 -0.93 9.08
CA THR A 41 -10.77 -1.37 9.42
C THR A 41 -10.81 -2.36 10.59
N ALA A 42 -11.60 -2.08 11.63
CA ALA A 42 -11.78 -2.99 12.76
C ALA A 42 -12.34 -4.34 12.33
N GLN A 43 -13.36 -4.33 11.48
CA GLN A 43 -14.04 -5.54 11.03
C GLN A 43 -13.12 -6.46 10.22
N PHE A 44 -12.25 -5.88 9.38
CA PHE A 44 -11.44 -6.64 8.43
C PHE A 44 -9.94 -6.56 8.71
N MET A 45 -9.54 -6.15 9.91
CA MET A 45 -8.13 -5.93 10.25
C MET A 45 -7.25 -7.13 9.90
N GLU A 46 -7.65 -8.34 10.31
CA GLU A 46 -6.88 -9.55 10.05
C GLU A 46 -6.78 -9.86 8.55
N ARG A 47 -7.88 -9.68 7.82
CA ARG A 47 -7.91 -9.93 6.38
C ARG A 47 -7.07 -8.94 5.60
N PHE A 48 -7.07 -7.67 6.01
CA PHE A 48 -6.20 -6.67 5.41
C PHE A 48 -4.73 -7.00 5.67
N ALA A 49 -4.39 -7.36 6.90
CA ALA A 49 -3.02 -7.73 7.22
C ALA A 49 -2.54 -8.94 6.42
N GLU A 50 -3.38 -9.95 6.28
CA GLU A 50 -3.08 -11.13 5.47
C GLU A 50 -2.88 -10.78 4.00
N ALA A 51 -3.80 -10.01 3.43
CA ALA A 51 -3.73 -9.60 2.02
C ALA A 51 -2.49 -8.75 1.74
N LEU A 52 -2.19 -7.78 2.60
CA LEU A 52 -1.04 -6.89 2.44
C LEU A 52 0.29 -7.63 2.58
N GLY A 53 0.32 -8.74 3.29
CA GLY A 53 1.53 -9.54 3.49
C GLY A 53 2.11 -10.13 2.21
N SER A 54 1.37 -10.13 1.11
CA SER A 54 1.89 -10.60 -0.18
C SER A 54 2.75 -9.56 -0.91
N ALA A 55 2.79 -8.31 -0.43
CA ALA A 55 3.69 -7.30 -0.97
C ALA A 55 5.08 -7.43 -0.34
N ASP A 56 6.11 -6.97 -1.05
CA ASP A 56 7.50 -6.97 -0.54
C ASP A 56 7.69 -5.89 0.52
N GLU A 57 7.02 -4.77 0.38
CA GLU A 57 7.02 -3.66 1.34
C GLU A 57 5.62 -3.10 1.44
N VAL A 58 5.18 -2.78 2.67
CA VAL A 58 3.85 -2.22 2.92
C VAL A 58 3.99 -0.87 3.62
N LEU A 59 3.40 0.16 3.04
CA LEU A 59 3.32 1.49 3.62
C LEU A 59 1.85 1.80 3.89
N VAL A 60 1.51 2.02 5.15
CA VAL A 60 0.13 2.27 5.55
C VAL A 60 -0.06 3.77 5.74
N ALA A 61 -0.91 4.36 4.91
CA ALA A 61 -1.26 5.77 4.98
C ALA A 61 -2.12 6.07 6.21
N PRO A 62 -2.20 7.34 6.65
CA PRO A 62 -3.10 7.70 7.75
C PRO A 62 -4.53 7.25 7.47
N LEU A 63 -5.17 6.64 8.46
CA LEU A 63 -6.55 6.16 8.34
C LEU A 63 -7.48 7.32 7.98
N TYR A 64 -8.30 7.13 6.96
CA TYR A 64 -9.30 8.11 6.56
C TYR A 64 -10.61 7.83 7.29
N SER A 65 -10.97 8.72 8.21
CA SER A 65 -12.10 8.48 9.13
C SER A 65 -13.48 8.55 8.47
N ALA A 66 -13.61 9.34 7.41
CA ALA A 66 -14.89 9.60 6.73
C ALA A 66 -15.98 10.07 7.71
N GLY A 67 -15.59 10.86 8.72
CA GLY A 67 -16.52 11.39 9.72
C GLY A 67 -16.77 10.48 10.92
N GLU A 68 -16.19 9.29 10.95
CA GLU A 68 -16.34 8.38 12.09
C GLU A 68 -15.45 8.80 13.25
N SER A 69 -15.88 8.49 14.46
CA SER A 69 -15.07 8.67 15.67
C SER A 69 -14.02 7.56 15.77
N PRO A 70 -12.84 7.85 16.36
CA PRO A 70 -11.82 6.82 16.56
C PRO A 70 -12.33 5.65 17.39
N ILE A 71 -11.83 4.45 17.04
CA ILE A 71 -12.08 3.23 17.79
C ILE A 71 -10.76 2.80 18.43
N GLU A 72 -10.75 2.53 19.73
CA GLU A 72 -9.54 2.11 20.43
C GLU A 72 -8.96 0.85 19.80
N GLY A 73 -7.65 0.85 19.58
CA GLY A 73 -6.95 -0.28 18.98
C GLY A 73 -7.06 -0.35 17.47
N VAL A 74 -7.75 0.59 16.83
CA VAL A 74 -7.93 0.63 15.37
C VAL A 74 -7.22 1.85 14.81
N SER A 75 -6.15 1.61 14.06
CA SER A 75 -5.34 2.67 13.46
C SER A 75 -4.48 2.09 12.34
N SER A 76 -3.86 2.98 11.58
CA SER A 76 -2.85 2.57 10.59
C SER A 76 -1.67 1.87 11.25
N ALA A 77 -1.24 2.37 12.42
CA ALA A 77 -0.15 1.74 13.18
C ALA A 77 -0.50 0.32 13.62
N ALA A 78 -1.74 0.10 14.09
CA ALA A 78 -2.20 -1.22 14.49
C ALA A 78 -2.22 -2.20 13.30
N LEU A 79 -2.63 -1.75 12.13
CA LEU A 79 -2.60 -2.57 10.93
C LEU A 79 -1.17 -2.93 10.52
N ALA A 80 -0.28 -1.94 10.50
CA ALA A 80 1.14 -2.16 10.17
C ALA A 80 1.77 -3.16 11.15
N GLU A 81 1.46 -3.04 12.44
CA GLU A 81 1.96 -3.96 13.45
C GLU A 81 1.51 -5.40 13.19
N LYS A 82 0.26 -5.61 12.80
CA LYS A 82 -0.24 -6.94 12.46
C LYS A 82 0.49 -7.53 11.25
N VAL A 83 0.78 -6.73 10.25
CA VAL A 83 1.57 -7.16 9.08
C VAL A 83 2.98 -7.55 9.53
N GLN A 84 3.60 -6.75 10.40
CA GLN A 84 4.93 -7.05 10.95
C GLN A 84 4.95 -8.33 11.78
N GLN A 85 3.92 -8.57 12.59
CA GLN A 85 3.80 -9.77 13.41
C GLN A 85 3.69 -11.04 12.57
N ALA A 86 3.17 -10.92 11.35
CA ALA A 86 3.10 -12.02 10.40
C ALA A 86 4.43 -12.26 9.66
N GLY A 87 5.48 -11.49 9.95
CA GLY A 87 6.80 -11.65 9.36
C GLY A 87 7.07 -10.82 8.13
N HIS A 88 6.23 -9.83 7.83
CA HIS A 88 6.36 -8.99 6.65
C HIS A 88 6.83 -7.58 7.01
N SER A 89 7.36 -6.86 6.02
CA SER A 89 7.85 -5.49 6.20
C SER A 89 6.70 -4.51 6.02
N ALA A 90 6.43 -3.70 7.06
CA ALA A 90 5.36 -2.72 7.03
C ALA A 90 5.67 -1.53 7.94
N ARG A 91 5.21 -0.35 7.53
CA ARG A 91 5.28 0.88 8.32
C ARG A 91 4.00 1.68 8.17
N ALA A 92 3.56 2.32 9.26
CA ALA A 92 2.51 3.32 9.22
C ALA A 92 3.13 4.72 9.20
N LEU A 93 2.62 5.60 8.35
CA LEU A 93 3.11 6.98 8.22
C LEU A 93 2.10 7.93 8.86
N ALA A 94 2.61 8.99 9.49
CA ALA A 94 1.79 9.93 10.26
C ALA A 94 0.99 10.91 9.39
N ASP A 95 1.51 11.21 8.19
CA ASP A 95 0.88 12.16 7.26
C ASP A 95 1.25 11.81 5.81
N MET A 96 0.65 12.54 4.88
CA MET A 96 0.85 12.28 3.45
C MET A 96 2.25 12.66 2.98
N ASP A 97 2.86 13.70 3.56
CA ASP A 97 4.23 14.09 3.20
C ASP A 97 5.24 13.03 3.62
N SER A 98 5.10 12.49 4.83
CA SER A 98 5.92 11.38 5.31
C SER A 98 5.71 10.13 4.45
N LEU A 99 4.49 9.87 4.01
CA LEU A 99 4.17 8.77 3.13
C LEU A 99 4.87 8.92 1.79
N MET A 100 4.83 10.10 1.20
CA MET A 100 5.51 10.38 -0.06
C MET A 100 7.02 10.17 0.05
N ASP A 101 7.63 10.68 1.12
CA ASP A 101 9.06 10.49 1.39
C ASP A 101 9.39 9.01 1.55
N ALA A 102 8.56 8.26 2.28
CA ALA A 102 8.76 6.83 2.48
C ALA A 102 8.67 6.04 1.17
N VAL A 103 7.73 6.38 0.29
CA VAL A 103 7.62 5.77 -1.03
C VAL A 103 8.88 6.00 -1.84
N GLN A 104 9.39 7.23 -1.85
CA GLN A 104 10.61 7.57 -2.58
C GLN A 104 11.85 6.86 -2.02
N GLN A 105 11.92 6.68 -0.71
CA GLN A 105 13.04 6.01 -0.06
C GLN A 105 13.00 4.48 -0.22
N CYS A 106 11.80 3.89 -0.17
CA CYS A 106 11.63 2.44 -0.23
C CYS A 106 11.60 1.88 -1.63
N SER A 107 11.18 2.68 -2.62
CA SER A 107 11.06 2.23 -4.00
C SER A 107 12.29 2.58 -4.82
N SER A 108 12.58 1.75 -5.81
CA SER A 108 13.67 1.95 -6.74
C SER A 108 13.22 1.57 -8.14
N ALA A 109 14.07 1.83 -9.15
CA ALA A 109 13.75 1.47 -10.52
C ALA A 109 13.45 -0.03 -10.61
N GLY A 110 12.37 -0.39 -11.26
CA GLY A 110 11.89 -1.76 -11.36
C GLY A 110 10.88 -2.17 -10.31
N ASP A 111 10.64 -1.37 -9.28
CA ASP A 111 9.60 -1.63 -8.29
C ASP A 111 8.23 -1.21 -8.83
N LEU A 112 7.22 -2.01 -8.54
CA LEU A 112 5.83 -1.67 -8.81
C LEU A 112 5.22 -1.11 -7.52
N VAL A 113 4.82 0.16 -7.56
CA VAL A 113 4.16 0.82 -6.44
C VAL A 113 2.67 0.81 -6.68
N LEU A 114 1.94 0.11 -5.81
CA LEU A 114 0.47 0.03 -5.87
C LEU A 114 -0.12 0.92 -4.77
N VAL A 115 -0.91 1.92 -5.19
CA VAL A 115 -1.60 2.82 -4.27
C VAL A 115 -3.05 2.40 -4.19
N MET A 116 -3.48 1.96 -3.02
CA MET A 116 -4.82 1.41 -2.79
C MET A 116 -5.52 2.16 -1.66
N GLY A 117 -6.76 2.56 -1.89
CA GLY A 117 -7.58 3.24 -0.90
C GLY A 117 -8.61 4.15 -1.54
N ALA A 118 -9.59 4.59 -0.74
CA ALA A 118 -10.71 5.38 -1.20
C ALA A 118 -10.73 6.81 -0.65
N GLY A 119 -9.71 7.20 0.12
CA GLY A 119 -9.62 8.52 0.73
C GLY A 119 -8.62 9.44 0.04
N ASP A 120 -7.97 10.28 0.84
CA ASP A 120 -7.03 11.28 0.33
C ASP A 120 -5.71 10.69 -0.18
N VAL A 121 -5.48 9.40 -0.01
CA VAL A 121 -4.33 8.71 -0.60
C VAL A 121 -4.32 8.86 -2.13
N ASN A 122 -5.46 9.11 -2.76
CA ASN A 122 -5.53 9.35 -4.18
C ASN A 122 -4.78 10.61 -4.62
N GLN A 123 -4.55 11.56 -3.72
CA GLN A 123 -3.72 12.74 -3.98
C GLN A 123 -2.26 12.37 -4.19
N LEU A 124 -1.81 11.29 -3.57
CA LEU A 124 -0.45 10.77 -3.73
C LEU A 124 -0.19 10.31 -5.17
N TRP A 125 -1.22 9.82 -5.84
CA TRP A 125 -1.16 9.34 -7.22
C TRP A 125 -0.55 10.35 -8.17
N GLY A 126 -1.03 11.61 -8.13
CA GLY A 126 -0.51 12.65 -9.01
C GLY A 126 0.96 12.99 -8.73
N ARG A 127 1.37 12.97 -7.46
CA ARG A 127 2.76 13.20 -7.07
C ARG A 127 3.66 12.06 -7.53
N LEU A 128 3.20 10.82 -7.40
CA LEU A 128 3.96 9.64 -7.81
C LEU A 128 4.09 9.54 -9.32
N GLN A 129 3.09 9.95 -10.08
CA GLN A 129 3.18 9.96 -11.55
C GLN A 129 4.30 10.87 -12.04
N THR A 130 4.47 12.05 -11.45
CA THR A 130 5.55 12.96 -11.78
C THR A 130 6.91 12.35 -11.46
N SER A 131 7.04 11.71 -10.30
CA SER A 131 8.27 11.03 -9.90
C SER A 131 8.54 9.79 -10.77
N ALA A 132 7.49 9.04 -11.13
CA ALA A 132 7.61 7.83 -11.94
C ALA A 132 8.21 8.09 -13.32
N ASP A 133 7.84 9.22 -13.94
CA ASP A 133 8.38 9.62 -15.24
C ASP A 133 9.90 9.85 -15.16
N GLN A 134 10.40 10.31 -14.01
CA GLN A 134 11.81 10.56 -13.80
C GLN A 134 12.58 9.33 -13.35
N ASP A 135 11.97 8.52 -12.48
CA ASP A 135 12.65 7.42 -11.78
C ASP A 135 12.34 6.04 -12.35
N GLY A 136 11.47 5.95 -13.36
CA GLY A 136 11.09 4.68 -13.96
C GLY A 136 10.16 3.84 -13.10
N LEU A 137 9.44 4.47 -12.16
CA LEU A 137 8.45 3.80 -11.32
C LEU A 137 7.10 3.72 -12.04
N ALA A 138 6.30 2.72 -11.70
CA ALA A 138 4.92 2.62 -12.15
C ALA A 138 3.99 2.55 -10.95
N THR A 139 2.80 3.16 -11.05
CA THR A 139 1.80 3.17 -9.99
C THR A 139 0.46 2.67 -10.52
N ALA A 140 -0.32 2.02 -9.62
CA ALA A 140 -1.68 1.58 -9.89
C ALA A 140 -2.55 1.84 -8.66
N ALA A 141 -3.81 2.15 -8.87
CA ALA A 141 -4.73 2.43 -7.78
C ALA A 141 -5.78 1.32 -7.62
#